data_bac4729b3c50166cc57d99c79b367233
#
_entry.id   bac4729b3c50166cc57d99c79b367233
#
_cell.length_a   1.000
_cell.length_b   1.000
_cell.length_c   1.000
_cell.angle_alpha   90.00
_cell.angle_beta   90.00
_cell.angle_gamma   90.00
#
_symmetry.space_group_name_H-M   'P 1'
#
loop_
_entity.id
_entity.type
_entity.pdbx_description
1 polymer ?
#
loop_
_entity_poly.entity_id
_entity_poly.type
_entity_poly.pdbx_seq_one_letter_code
_entity_poly.pdbx_strand_id
1 'polypeptide(L)'
;MEQKLKGVRTNQIAISGLKILSVVILIFSIFLAGCVENKKTPESLAPINLVKMSGQEMIQKLGTGEIAGFIMWEPYPAIAVTKGLGKNLILSGNIWKDHPCCVVAYDEDWYKTTNNSDEILKRMALAQLKSVEYINNAKQSDSKDHDELINFTMQFGAMSDPAAANLSLADVEFVYNTNVPGTTTFIQNIQDLGLFDREKWNQSGYKNASDYANSLVTNNYVDWAINNKDVNFSGISLKEPVIVRYGYLINDIHELPFYVGWQKGYYKDLGINISVAEGAPFQNGAFEMQKGFKANTIDVGSLGIPPVIIHRINSNDFSNDDARVGVIAGMNNEGSVIVVTGNITSLKDLSGKTVGYPGPGTIQHVLFLMAAEKEGLKVSY
;
A
#
# COMPACT_ATOMS: atom_id res chain seq x y z
N MET A 1 32.32 -42.82 69.52
CA MET A 1 33.12 -42.31 70.64
C MET A 1 32.72 -40.85 70.75
N GLU A 2 31.77 -40.60 71.65
CA GLU A 2 31.89 -40.05 72.99
C GLU A 2 32.59 -38.71 72.98
N GLN A 3 32.17 -37.63 73.59
CA GLN A 3 31.23 -37.30 74.69
C GLN A 3 31.04 -35.79 74.67
N LYS A 4 29.82 -35.37 74.92
CA LYS A 4 29.30 -34.85 76.23
C LYS A 4 30.11 -33.69 76.88
N LEU A 5 29.55 -32.55 77.08
CA LEU A 5 28.94 -32.03 78.27
C LEU A 5 28.93 -30.52 78.41
N LYS A 6 27.80 -30.07 78.88
CA LYS A 6 27.44 -29.07 79.90
C LYS A 6 27.67 -27.59 79.49
N GLY A 7 26.74 -26.74 79.49
CA GLY A 7 25.64 -26.48 80.43
C GLY A 7 25.97 -25.23 81.26
N VAL A 8 25.03 -24.35 81.32
CA VAL A 8 24.74 -23.43 82.49
C VAL A 8 24.47 -21.97 82.04
N ARG A 9 23.21 -21.64 82.24
CA ARG A 9 22.59 -20.37 82.71
C ARG A 9 23.11 -19.03 82.16
N THR A 10 22.24 -18.29 81.51
CA THR A 10 21.79 -16.98 82.07
C THR A 10 20.50 -16.57 81.42
N ASN A 11 19.39 -16.75 82.21
CA ASN A 11 18.16 -15.96 82.11
C ASN A 11 18.49 -14.54 82.64
N GLN A 12 17.96 -13.53 81.93
CA GLN A 12 17.68 -12.17 82.37
C GLN A 12 18.31 -11.00 81.55
N ILE A 13 18.28 -11.06 80.17
CA ILE A 13 18.39 -9.80 79.38
C ILE A 13 17.50 -9.86 78.13
N ALA A 14 16.37 -10.53 78.17
CA ALA A 14 15.53 -10.70 76.95
C ALA A 14 14.24 -9.85 76.92
N ILE A 15 14.02 -8.93 77.87
CA ILE A 15 12.72 -8.22 77.94
C ILE A 15 12.83 -6.72 77.53
N SER A 16 13.98 -6.11 77.56
CA SER A 16 14.14 -4.68 77.12
C SER A 16 14.46 -4.49 75.61
N GLY A 17 14.99 -5.53 74.91
CA GLY A 17 15.28 -5.45 73.49
C GLY A 17 14.08 -5.61 72.58
N LEU A 18 13.04 -6.36 73.04
CA LEU A 18 11.87 -6.69 72.24
C LEU A 18 10.91 -5.50 72.06
N LYS A 19 10.83 -4.60 73.07
CA LYS A 19 9.97 -3.40 72.97
C LYS A 19 10.56 -2.29 72.12
N ILE A 20 11.88 -2.16 72.02
CA ILE A 20 12.56 -1.17 71.18
C ILE A 20 12.52 -1.65 69.69
N LEU A 21 12.67 -2.95 69.45
CA LEU A 21 12.59 -3.52 68.10
C LEU A 21 11.19 -3.39 67.48
N SER A 22 10.12 -3.56 68.32
CA SER A 22 8.74 -3.40 67.86
C SER A 22 8.36 -1.97 67.48
N VAL A 23 8.91 -0.96 68.17
CA VAL A 23 8.69 0.45 67.87
C VAL A 23 9.46 0.90 66.61
N VAL A 24 10.68 0.38 66.41
CA VAL A 24 11.48 0.68 65.19
C VAL A 24 10.85 0.02 63.95
N ILE A 25 10.31 -1.19 64.06
CA ILE A 25 9.61 -1.85 62.95
C ILE A 25 8.30 -1.13 62.63
N LEU A 26 7.56 -0.59 63.63
CA LEU A 26 6.31 0.15 63.38
C LEU A 26 6.60 1.53 62.74
N ILE A 27 7.69 2.21 63.10
CA ILE A 27 8.08 3.49 62.48
C ILE A 27 8.59 3.28 61.04
N PHE A 28 9.31 2.17 60.81
CA PHE A 28 9.79 1.85 59.42
C PHE A 28 8.62 1.40 58.52
N SER A 29 7.57 0.79 59.07
CA SER A 29 6.37 0.40 58.29
C SER A 29 5.53 1.62 57.89
N ILE A 30 5.56 2.70 58.69
CA ILE A 30 4.83 3.95 58.35
C ILE A 30 5.56 4.76 57.30
N PHE A 31 6.88 4.67 57.23
CA PHE A 31 7.69 5.36 56.15
C PHE A 31 7.68 4.60 54.81
N LEU A 32 7.37 3.29 54.80
CA LEU A 32 7.23 2.51 53.57
C LEU A 32 5.80 2.55 52.98
N ALA A 33 4.80 3.03 53.74
CA ALA A 33 3.43 3.20 53.24
C ALA A 33 3.19 4.54 52.52
N GLY A 34 4.20 5.42 52.45
CA GLY A 34 4.05 6.79 51.91
C GLY A 34 4.48 7.02 50.47
N CYS A 35 4.95 6.03 49.72
CA CYS A 35 5.31 6.18 48.30
C CYS A 35 5.00 4.91 47.51
N VAL A 36 3.77 4.42 47.55
CA VAL A 36 3.21 3.72 46.40
C VAL A 36 2.63 4.81 45.51
N GLU A 37 3.48 5.43 44.70
CA GLU A 37 3.02 6.03 43.43
C GLU A 37 2.25 4.91 42.74
N ASN A 38 0.93 5.02 42.69
CA ASN A 38 0.13 4.32 41.75
C ASN A 38 0.66 4.77 40.34
N LYS A 39 1.70 4.12 39.84
CA LYS A 39 1.95 4.07 38.42
C LYS A 39 0.70 3.45 37.83
N LYS A 40 -0.25 4.29 37.41
CA LYS A 40 -1.33 3.87 36.51
C LYS A 40 -0.60 3.09 35.41
N THR A 41 -0.82 1.80 35.36
CA THR A 41 -0.44 0.99 34.20
C THR A 41 -0.97 1.78 33.01
N PRO A 42 -0.18 2.08 31.98
CA PRO A 42 -0.68 2.78 30.81
C PRO A 42 -1.93 2.04 30.36
N GLU A 43 -3.06 2.73 30.36
CA GLU A 43 -4.33 2.17 29.90
C GLU A 43 -4.06 1.68 28.48
N SER A 44 -4.15 0.36 28.26
CA SER A 44 -3.87 -0.22 26.95
C SER A 44 -4.91 0.35 25.98
N LEU A 45 -4.43 1.10 24.98
CA LEU A 45 -5.28 1.67 23.95
C LEU A 45 -6.11 0.55 23.31
N ALA A 46 -7.40 0.77 23.15
CA ALA A 46 -8.29 -0.19 22.49
C ALA A 46 -7.88 -0.33 21.01
N PRO A 47 -8.01 -1.52 20.42
CA PRO A 47 -7.68 -1.72 19.01
C PRO A 47 -8.48 -0.80 18.09
N ILE A 48 -7.85 -0.32 17.00
CA ILE A 48 -8.55 0.34 15.91
C ILE A 48 -9.26 -0.75 15.10
N ASN A 49 -10.56 -0.57 14.84
CA ASN A 49 -11.35 -1.52 14.06
C ASN A 49 -11.29 -1.15 12.58
N LEU A 50 -10.55 -1.93 11.76
CA LEU A 50 -10.50 -1.77 10.31
C LEU A 50 -11.67 -2.50 9.65
N VAL A 51 -12.45 -1.76 8.82
CA VAL A 51 -13.60 -2.32 8.11
C VAL A 51 -13.42 -2.11 6.60
N LYS A 52 -13.52 -3.21 5.83
CA LYS A 52 -13.43 -3.16 4.37
C LYS A 52 -14.63 -2.41 3.80
N MET A 53 -14.34 -1.40 2.96
CA MET A 53 -15.33 -0.55 2.29
C MET A 53 -14.84 -0.11 0.93
N SER A 54 -15.77 0.23 0.03
CA SER A 54 -15.43 0.98 -1.19
C SER A 54 -15.11 2.44 -0.88
N GLY A 55 -14.38 3.13 -1.76
CA GLY A 55 -14.03 4.54 -1.55
C GLY A 55 -15.25 5.46 -1.42
N GLN A 56 -16.31 5.21 -2.21
CA GLN A 56 -17.56 5.97 -2.11
C GLN A 56 -18.27 5.74 -0.78
N GLU A 57 -18.31 4.49 -0.31
CA GLU A 57 -18.89 4.15 0.99
C GLU A 57 -18.12 4.82 2.15
N MET A 58 -16.78 4.87 2.05
CA MET A 58 -15.93 5.56 3.03
C MET A 58 -16.28 7.06 3.11
N ILE A 59 -16.41 7.74 1.96
CA ILE A 59 -16.79 9.15 1.90
C ILE A 59 -18.16 9.37 2.55
N GLN A 60 -19.15 8.53 2.23
CA GLN A 60 -20.49 8.63 2.79
C GLN A 60 -20.47 8.43 4.31
N LYS A 61 -19.82 7.37 4.80
CA LYS A 61 -19.78 7.03 6.22
C LYS A 61 -18.95 8.02 7.05
N LEU A 62 -17.91 8.60 6.45
CA LEU A 62 -17.17 9.70 7.10
C LEU A 62 -18.10 10.91 7.29
N GLY A 63 -18.88 11.27 6.26
CA GLY A 63 -19.83 12.38 6.30
C GLY A 63 -20.97 12.19 7.30
N THR A 64 -21.43 10.97 7.55
CA THR A 64 -22.45 10.64 8.57
C THR A 64 -21.87 10.45 9.96
N GLY A 65 -20.53 10.35 10.10
CA GLY A 65 -19.86 10.10 11.38
C GLY A 65 -19.89 8.64 11.82
N GLU A 66 -20.29 7.70 10.93
CA GLU A 66 -20.28 6.26 11.20
C GLU A 66 -18.85 5.69 11.30
N ILE A 67 -17.88 6.33 10.65
CA ILE A 67 -16.45 6.03 10.76
C ILE A 67 -15.68 7.27 11.20
N ALA A 68 -14.62 7.08 11.96
CA ALA A 68 -13.75 8.16 12.42
C ALA A 68 -12.72 8.61 11.37
N GLY A 69 -12.44 7.75 10.41
CA GLY A 69 -11.51 7.99 9.32
C GLY A 69 -11.46 6.83 8.35
N PHE A 70 -10.65 6.98 7.33
CA PHE A 70 -10.34 5.91 6.37
C PHE A 70 -8.93 6.09 5.81
N ILE A 71 -8.37 5.03 5.25
CA ILE A 71 -7.19 5.09 4.39
C ILE A 71 -7.57 4.63 2.98
N MET A 72 -7.27 5.47 1.98
CA MET A 72 -7.64 5.18 0.59
C MET A 72 -6.67 5.87 -0.37
N TRP A 73 -6.64 5.41 -1.63
CA TRP A 73 -5.95 6.08 -2.73
C TRP A 73 -6.72 7.29 -3.25
N GLU A 74 -6.02 8.19 -3.92
CA GLU A 74 -6.64 9.32 -4.61
C GLU A 74 -7.53 8.85 -5.78
N PRO A 75 -8.71 9.50 -6.00
CA PRO A 75 -9.12 10.82 -5.52
C PRO A 75 -10.04 10.81 -4.28
N TYR A 76 -10.31 9.67 -3.66
CA TYR A 76 -11.28 9.61 -2.55
C TYR A 76 -10.93 10.50 -1.37
N PRO A 77 -9.67 10.58 -0.92
CA PRO A 77 -9.21 11.55 0.08
C PRO A 77 -9.49 12.99 -0.32
N ALA A 78 -9.06 13.39 -1.51
CA ALA A 78 -9.26 14.76 -2.01
C ALA A 78 -10.74 15.12 -2.10
N ILE A 79 -11.60 14.23 -2.55
CA ILE A 79 -13.07 14.44 -2.60
C ILE A 79 -13.62 14.64 -1.18
N ALA A 80 -13.18 13.85 -0.20
CA ALA A 80 -13.66 14.01 1.19
C ALA A 80 -13.23 15.34 1.79
N VAL A 81 -12.00 15.77 1.54
CA VAL A 81 -11.44 17.02 2.04
C VAL A 81 -12.10 18.23 1.38
N THR A 82 -12.23 18.26 0.06
CA THR A 82 -12.85 19.39 -0.66
C THR A 82 -14.34 19.54 -0.37
N LYS A 83 -15.02 18.44 -0.02
CA LYS A 83 -16.40 18.48 0.49
C LYS A 83 -16.51 18.89 1.97
N GLY A 84 -15.39 19.11 2.67
CA GLY A 84 -15.38 19.48 4.08
C GLY A 84 -15.81 18.35 5.03
N LEU A 85 -15.77 17.09 4.59
CA LEU A 85 -16.20 15.93 5.39
C LEU A 85 -15.10 15.45 6.35
N GLY A 86 -13.84 15.76 6.04
CA GLY A 86 -12.69 15.38 6.84
C GLY A 86 -11.45 16.19 6.49
N LYS A 87 -10.33 15.81 7.07
CA LYS A 87 -9.01 16.39 6.80
C LYS A 87 -7.96 15.31 6.64
N ASN A 88 -6.91 15.59 5.88
CA ASN A 88 -5.74 14.73 5.80
C ASN A 88 -5.06 14.66 7.18
N LEU A 89 -4.88 13.44 7.70
CA LEU A 89 -4.11 13.20 8.92
C LEU A 89 -2.67 12.84 8.57
N ILE A 90 -2.48 11.88 7.66
CA ILE A 90 -1.15 11.41 7.26
C ILE A 90 -1.19 11.06 5.76
N LEU A 91 -0.29 11.65 4.99
CA LEU A 91 0.01 11.22 3.63
C LEU A 91 0.86 9.95 3.67
N SER A 92 0.67 9.04 2.72
CA SER A 92 1.39 7.76 2.70
C SER A 92 2.91 7.91 2.61
N GLY A 93 3.40 8.95 1.94
CA GLY A 93 4.82 9.30 1.90
C GLY A 93 5.41 9.67 3.27
N ASN A 94 4.58 10.11 4.24
CA ASN A 94 5.02 10.35 5.62
C ASN A 94 5.07 9.06 6.46
N ILE A 95 4.41 7.99 6.01
CA ILE A 95 4.51 6.66 6.61
C ILE A 95 5.77 5.97 6.08
N TRP A 96 5.90 5.95 4.75
CA TRP A 96 7.00 5.36 4.03
C TRP A 96 7.24 6.12 2.73
N LYS A 97 8.33 6.90 2.71
CA LYS A 97 8.69 7.73 1.58
C LYS A 97 9.09 6.89 0.36
N ASP A 98 8.67 7.34 -0.83
CA ASP A 98 8.97 6.73 -2.14
C ASP A 98 8.53 5.26 -2.23
N HIS A 99 7.52 4.84 -1.43
CA HIS A 99 7.01 3.48 -1.53
C HIS A 99 6.34 3.25 -2.89
N PRO A 100 6.63 2.12 -3.58
CA PRO A 100 5.97 1.82 -4.84
C PRO A 100 4.47 1.63 -4.61
N CYS A 101 3.66 2.06 -5.58
CA CYS A 101 2.21 1.93 -5.49
C CYS A 101 1.67 1.12 -6.66
N CYS A 102 1.22 1.74 -7.74
CA CYS A 102 0.72 1.03 -8.90
C CYS A 102 1.81 0.78 -9.94
N VAL A 103 1.65 -0.31 -10.66
CA VAL A 103 2.57 -0.79 -11.69
C VAL A 103 1.82 -1.21 -12.95
N VAL A 104 2.52 -1.28 -14.07
CA VAL A 104 2.04 -1.94 -15.29
C VAL A 104 2.49 -3.40 -15.24
N ALA A 105 1.52 -4.30 -15.15
CA ALA A 105 1.72 -5.74 -15.12
C ALA A 105 1.24 -6.40 -16.41
N TYR A 106 1.82 -7.53 -16.77
CA TYR A 106 1.45 -8.30 -17.95
C TYR A 106 1.27 -9.78 -17.61
N ASP A 107 0.48 -10.49 -18.39
CA ASP A 107 0.29 -11.93 -18.32
C ASP A 107 1.44 -12.64 -19.01
N GLU A 108 2.18 -13.52 -18.30
CA GLU A 108 3.32 -14.24 -18.85
C GLU A 108 2.89 -15.32 -19.87
N ASP A 109 1.67 -15.86 -19.81
CA ASP A 109 1.18 -16.83 -20.81
C ASP A 109 0.81 -16.10 -22.11
N TRP A 110 0.16 -14.94 -22.02
CA TRP A 110 -0.02 -14.09 -23.15
C TRP A 110 1.33 -13.72 -23.78
N TYR A 111 2.33 -13.36 -22.96
CA TYR A 111 3.67 -13.03 -23.42
C TYR A 111 4.34 -14.19 -24.16
N LYS A 112 4.25 -15.43 -23.66
CA LYS A 112 4.84 -16.62 -24.27
C LYS A 112 4.16 -17.01 -25.60
N THR A 113 2.87 -16.75 -25.72
CA THR A 113 2.03 -17.22 -26.84
C THR A 113 1.81 -16.14 -27.92
N THR A 114 2.09 -14.88 -27.62
CA THR A 114 1.88 -13.76 -28.54
C THR A 114 3.13 -13.46 -29.35
N ASN A 115 2.98 -13.38 -30.67
CA ASN A 115 4.06 -12.96 -31.55
C ASN A 115 4.49 -11.52 -31.25
N ASN A 116 5.80 -11.28 -31.20
CA ASN A 116 6.39 -9.96 -30.93
C ASN A 116 6.01 -9.36 -29.56
N SER A 117 5.64 -10.19 -28.59
CA SER A 117 5.25 -9.74 -27.24
C SER A 117 6.31 -8.86 -26.56
N ASP A 118 7.60 -9.19 -26.73
CA ASP A 118 8.71 -8.37 -26.22
C ASP A 118 8.72 -6.96 -26.82
N GLU A 119 8.53 -6.82 -28.13
CA GLU A 119 8.43 -5.52 -28.80
C GLU A 119 7.16 -4.77 -28.38
N ILE A 120 6.05 -5.47 -28.17
CA ILE A 120 4.81 -4.88 -27.65
C ILE A 120 5.04 -4.30 -26.26
N LEU A 121 5.66 -5.05 -25.34
CA LEU A 121 5.95 -4.59 -23.98
C LEU A 121 6.92 -3.39 -23.97
N LYS A 122 7.93 -3.38 -24.83
CA LYS A 122 8.81 -2.21 -25.02
C LYS A 122 8.04 -0.96 -25.40
N ARG A 123 7.12 -1.07 -26.34
CA ARG A 123 6.27 0.05 -26.79
C ARG A 123 5.25 0.45 -25.75
N MET A 124 4.71 -0.50 -24.98
CA MET A 124 3.86 -0.19 -23.83
C MET A 124 4.63 0.62 -22.78
N ALA A 125 5.86 0.23 -22.44
CA ALA A 125 6.71 0.98 -21.53
C ALA A 125 7.05 2.38 -22.08
N LEU A 126 7.24 2.54 -23.39
CA LEU A 126 7.47 3.85 -24.02
C LEU A 126 6.21 4.74 -23.95
N ALA A 127 5.01 4.18 -24.18
CA ALA A 127 3.77 4.93 -24.00
C ALA A 127 3.60 5.38 -22.55
N GLN A 128 3.92 4.50 -21.60
CA GLN A 128 3.91 4.81 -20.15
C GLN A 128 4.89 5.94 -19.81
N LEU A 129 6.14 5.87 -20.29
CA LEU A 129 7.15 6.91 -20.11
C LEU A 129 6.64 8.27 -20.62
N LYS A 130 6.13 8.34 -21.86
CA LYS A 130 5.58 9.57 -22.46
C LYS A 130 4.41 10.12 -21.66
N SER A 131 3.55 9.25 -21.13
CA SER A 131 2.41 9.65 -20.30
C SER A 131 2.85 10.27 -18.99
N VAL A 132 3.82 9.65 -18.29
CA VAL A 132 4.37 10.16 -17.04
C VAL A 132 5.12 11.48 -17.26
N GLU A 133 5.93 11.59 -18.31
CA GLU A 133 6.60 12.85 -18.68
C GLU A 133 5.58 13.97 -18.96
N TYR A 134 4.51 13.68 -19.72
CA TYR A 134 3.42 14.63 -19.95
C TYR A 134 2.77 15.08 -18.64
N ILE A 135 2.35 14.15 -17.78
CA ILE A 135 1.70 14.47 -16.52
C ILE A 135 2.61 15.33 -15.65
N ASN A 136 3.87 14.94 -15.45
CA ASN A 136 4.80 15.65 -14.58
C ASN A 136 5.10 17.07 -15.08
N ASN A 137 5.13 17.28 -16.40
CA ASN A 137 5.26 18.61 -17.00
C ASN A 137 3.97 19.42 -16.84
N ALA A 138 2.80 18.82 -17.06
CA ALA A 138 1.51 19.46 -17.03
C ALA A 138 1.03 19.76 -15.58
N LYS A 139 1.56 19.07 -14.57
CA LYS A 139 1.28 19.35 -13.14
C LYS A 139 1.70 20.77 -12.72
N GLN A 140 2.66 21.37 -13.42
CA GLN A 140 3.03 22.76 -13.14
C GLN A 140 1.85 23.68 -13.51
N SER A 141 1.43 24.53 -12.58
CA SER A 141 0.23 25.36 -12.73
C SER A 141 0.29 26.39 -13.86
N ASP A 142 1.49 26.73 -14.31
CA ASP A 142 1.76 27.63 -15.44
C ASP A 142 1.97 26.88 -16.78
N SER A 143 1.85 25.56 -16.77
CA SER A 143 1.92 24.76 -17.98
C SER A 143 0.70 24.99 -18.87
N LYS A 144 0.90 25.15 -20.17
CA LYS A 144 -0.18 25.23 -21.15
C LYS A 144 -1.08 23.98 -21.19
N ASP A 145 -0.56 22.85 -20.72
CA ASP A 145 -1.25 21.56 -20.71
C ASP A 145 -1.93 21.29 -19.33
N HIS A 146 -1.83 22.23 -18.39
CA HIS A 146 -2.37 22.05 -17.04
C HIS A 146 -3.89 21.82 -17.03
N ASP A 147 -4.64 22.67 -17.73
CA ASP A 147 -6.11 22.54 -17.80
C ASP A 147 -6.54 21.23 -18.46
N GLU A 148 -5.80 20.75 -19.48
CA GLU A 148 -6.06 19.47 -20.11
C GLU A 148 -5.83 18.33 -19.13
N LEU A 149 -4.75 18.38 -18.35
CA LEU A 149 -4.46 17.38 -17.30
C LEU A 149 -5.56 17.37 -16.22
N ILE A 150 -6.01 18.53 -15.76
CA ILE A 150 -7.12 18.61 -14.80
C ILE A 150 -8.37 17.95 -15.38
N ASN A 151 -8.69 18.21 -16.65
CA ASN A 151 -9.83 17.59 -17.32
C ASN A 151 -9.69 16.06 -17.41
N PHE A 152 -8.53 15.53 -17.77
CA PHE A 152 -8.27 14.09 -17.76
C PHE A 152 -8.42 13.50 -16.36
N THR A 153 -7.88 14.17 -15.34
CA THR A 153 -7.97 13.75 -13.95
C THR A 153 -9.42 13.69 -13.46
N MET A 154 -10.21 14.72 -13.80
CA MET A 154 -11.64 14.76 -13.46
C MET A 154 -12.43 13.64 -14.15
N GLN A 155 -12.18 13.42 -15.44
CA GLN A 155 -12.86 12.38 -16.21
C GLN A 155 -12.52 10.99 -15.68
N PHE A 156 -11.24 10.69 -15.50
CA PHE A 156 -10.78 9.38 -15.05
C PHE A 156 -11.14 9.10 -13.60
N GLY A 157 -11.04 10.10 -12.73
CA GLY A 157 -11.41 10.01 -11.31
C GLY A 157 -12.91 10.17 -11.02
N ALA A 158 -13.74 10.39 -12.06
CA ALA A 158 -15.18 10.69 -11.93
C ALA A 158 -15.46 11.85 -10.95
N MET A 159 -14.66 12.92 -11.04
CA MET A 159 -14.76 14.12 -10.21
C MET A 159 -15.45 15.24 -10.97
N SER A 160 -16.20 16.08 -10.24
CA SER A 160 -16.82 17.30 -10.77
C SER A 160 -16.15 18.58 -10.27
N ASP A 161 -15.21 18.45 -9.32
CA ASP A 161 -14.55 19.59 -8.68
C ASP A 161 -13.07 19.65 -9.10
N PRO A 162 -12.65 20.69 -9.85
CA PRO A 162 -11.24 20.88 -10.21
C PRO A 162 -10.30 20.99 -8.99
N ALA A 163 -10.81 21.49 -7.84
CA ALA A 163 -9.99 21.56 -6.64
C ALA A 163 -9.65 20.17 -6.10
N ALA A 164 -10.59 19.20 -6.18
CA ALA A 164 -10.33 17.82 -5.83
C ALA A 164 -9.32 17.18 -6.80
N ALA A 165 -9.42 17.47 -8.10
CA ALA A 165 -8.46 16.99 -9.10
C ALA A 165 -7.04 17.51 -8.85
N ASN A 166 -6.90 18.81 -8.58
CA ASN A 166 -5.61 19.42 -8.23
C ASN A 166 -5.01 18.82 -6.96
N LEU A 167 -5.84 18.64 -5.92
CA LEU A 167 -5.39 18.06 -4.65
C LEU A 167 -4.93 16.61 -4.86
N SER A 168 -5.70 15.79 -5.60
CA SER A 168 -5.32 14.42 -5.94
C SER A 168 -3.99 14.33 -6.66
N LEU A 169 -3.76 15.21 -7.64
CA LEU A 169 -2.51 15.25 -8.40
C LEU A 169 -1.32 15.65 -7.52
N ALA A 170 -1.54 16.53 -6.52
CA ALA A 170 -0.47 16.97 -5.62
C ALA A 170 0.06 15.82 -4.74
N ASP A 171 -0.82 14.90 -4.33
CA ASP A 171 -0.51 13.81 -3.40
C ASP A 171 0.09 12.56 -4.09
N VAL A 172 0.08 12.51 -5.44
CA VAL A 172 0.61 11.38 -6.23
C VAL A 172 1.92 11.75 -6.91
N GLU A 173 2.95 10.91 -6.74
CA GLU A 173 4.21 10.98 -7.46
C GLU A 173 4.18 10.02 -8.66
N PHE A 174 4.01 10.53 -9.88
CA PHE A 174 3.99 9.71 -11.07
C PHE A 174 5.41 9.33 -11.52
N VAL A 175 5.63 8.03 -11.68
CA VAL A 175 6.93 7.45 -12.04
C VAL A 175 6.78 6.40 -13.13
N TYR A 176 7.86 6.12 -13.84
CA TYR A 176 7.91 5.06 -14.85
C TYR A 176 8.79 3.87 -14.41
N ASN A 177 9.73 4.06 -13.48
CA ASN A 177 10.52 2.98 -12.90
C ASN A 177 9.80 2.37 -11.69
N THR A 178 9.84 1.05 -11.57
CA THR A 178 9.40 0.37 -10.37
C THR A 178 10.52 0.31 -9.34
N ASN A 179 10.25 0.77 -8.12
CA ASN A 179 11.18 0.74 -7.00
C ASN A 179 11.37 -0.70 -6.49
N VAL A 180 12.39 -1.43 -6.97
CA VAL A 180 12.67 -2.83 -6.58
C VAL A 180 13.00 -2.99 -5.10
N PRO A 181 13.82 -2.13 -4.45
CA PRO A 181 14.01 -2.17 -3.00
C PRO A 181 12.70 -2.01 -2.22
N GLY A 182 11.84 -1.07 -2.62
CA GLY A 182 10.52 -0.90 -2.04
C GLY A 182 9.62 -2.13 -2.24
N THR A 183 9.64 -2.72 -3.43
CA THR A 183 8.94 -4.00 -3.72
C THR A 183 9.44 -5.12 -2.80
N THR A 184 10.75 -5.22 -2.56
CA THR A 184 11.33 -6.18 -1.61
C THR A 184 10.77 -6.00 -0.21
N THR A 185 10.66 -4.75 0.26
CA THR A 185 10.08 -4.42 1.57
C THR A 185 8.60 -4.79 1.64
N PHE A 186 7.81 -4.57 0.58
CA PHE A 186 6.43 -5.03 0.54
C PHE A 186 6.32 -6.55 0.63
N ILE A 187 7.18 -7.30 -0.08
CA ILE A 187 7.20 -8.77 -0.02
C ILE A 187 7.43 -9.24 1.42
N GLN A 188 8.38 -8.63 2.15
CA GLN A 188 8.64 -8.95 3.55
C GLN A 188 7.41 -8.68 4.42
N ASN A 189 6.82 -7.49 4.32
CA ASN A 189 5.62 -7.13 5.07
C ASN A 189 4.43 -8.06 4.76
N ILE A 190 4.24 -8.46 3.50
CA ILE A 190 3.19 -9.40 3.10
C ILE A 190 3.42 -10.79 3.70
N GLN A 191 4.68 -11.23 3.77
CA GLN A 191 5.05 -12.49 4.44
C GLN A 191 4.76 -12.43 5.94
N ASP A 192 5.16 -11.35 6.61
CA ASP A 192 4.95 -11.15 8.05
C ASP A 192 3.46 -11.07 8.42
N LEU A 193 2.65 -10.50 7.53
CA LEU A 193 1.19 -10.47 7.64
C LEU A 193 0.50 -11.82 7.33
N GLY A 194 1.25 -12.82 6.86
CA GLY A 194 0.71 -14.15 6.52
C GLY A 194 -0.22 -14.14 5.29
N LEU A 195 -0.06 -13.18 4.37
CA LEU A 195 -0.87 -13.04 3.15
C LEU A 195 -0.38 -13.92 1.99
N PHE A 196 0.80 -14.53 2.10
CA PHE A 196 1.24 -15.58 1.21
C PHE A 196 0.73 -16.95 1.65
N ASP A 197 0.32 -17.76 0.68
CA ASP A 197 0.22 -19.20 0.84
C ASP A 197 1.63 -19.74 1.08
N ARG A 198 1.86 -20.32 2.28
CA ARG A 198 3.18 -20.77 2.71
C ARG A 198 3.68 -21.92 1.86
N GLU A 199 2.82 -22.83 1.43
CA GLU A 199 3.17 -23.95 0.57
C GLU A 199 3.58 -23.46 -0.82
N LYS A 200 2.79 -22.55 -1.41
CA LYS A 200 3.09 -21.90 -2.69
C LYS A 200 4.41 -21.12 -2.64
N TRP A 201 4.67 -20.39 -1.55
CA TRP A 201 5.96 -19.73 -1.37
C TRP A 201 7.13 -20.70 -1.40
N ASN A 202 7.03 -21.83 -0.69
CA ASN A 202 8.07 -22.85 -0.67
C ASN A 202 8.27 -23.52 -2.05
N GLN A 203 7.20 -23.74 -2.81
CA GLN A 203 7.24 -24.29 -4.16
C GLN A 203 7.83 -23.33 -5.19
N SER A 204 7.75 -22.02 -4.96
CA SER A 204 8.21 -20.99 -5.90
C SER A 204 9.72 -21.01 -6.17
N GLY A 205 10.50 -21.57 -5.27
CA GLY A 205 11.96 -21.64 -5.37
C GLY A 205 12.69 -20.33 -5.10
N TYR A 206 11.97 -19.24 -4.77
CA TYR A 206 12.62 -17.98 -4.41
C TYR A 206 13.37 -18.09 -3.08
N LYS A 207 14.61 -17.61 -3.07
CA LYS A 207 15.50 -17.71 -1.90
C LYS A 207 15.11 -16.74 -0.79
N ASN A 208 14.64 -15.57 -1.18
CA ASN A 208 14.25 -14.48 -0.29
C ASN A 208 13.41 -13.43 -1.03
N ALA A 209 12.93 -12.42 -0.32
CA ALA A 209 12.12 -11.34 -0.86
C ALA A 209 12.81 -10.56 -1.99
N SER A 210 14.13 -10.35 -1.91
CA SER A 210 14.87 -9.63 -2.96
C SER A 210 14.98 -10.45 -4.25
N ASP A 211 15.20 -11.76 -4.14
CA ASP A 211 15.23 -12.68 -5.28
C ASP A 211 13.88 -12.68 -6.00
N TYR A 212 12.78 -12.73 -5.22
CA TYR A 212 11.43 -12.62 -5.75
C TYR A 212 11.17 -11.26 -6.41
N ALA A 213 11.52 -10.15 -5.78
CA ALA A 213 11.33 -8.81 -6.33
C ALA A 213 12.05 -8.63 -7.67
N ASN A 214 13.30 -9.10 -7.77
CA ASN A 214 14.08 -9.06 -9.02
C ASN A 214 13.52 -9.97 -10.12
N SER A 215 12.85 -11.05 -9.76
CA SER A 215 12.17 -11.94 -10.72
C SER A 215 10.83 -11.38 -11.20
N LEU A 216 10.16 -10.58 -10.34
CA LEU A 216 8.86 -9.97 -10.65
C LEU A 216 8.99 -8.73 -11.52
N VAL A 217 9.98 -7.87 -11.26
CA VAL A 217 10.13 -6.55 -11.86
C VAL A 217 11.23 -6.55 -12.92
N THR A 218 10.88 -6.13 -14.13
CA THR A 218 11.82 -6.01 -15.26
C THR A 218 11.88 -4.57 -15.75
N ASN A 219 12.74 -3.75 -15.14
CA ASN A 219 12.94 -2.35 -15.58
C ASN A 219 13.65 -2.22 -16.95
N ASN A 220 14.16 -3.29 -17.55
CA ASN A 220 14.80 -3.27 -18.86
C ASN A 220 13.90 -2.69 -19.96
N TYR A 221 12.58 -2.84 -19.85
CA TYR A 221 11.62 -2.23 -20.78
C TYR A 221 11.60 -0.70 -20.65
N VAL A 222 11.70 -0.20 -19.43
CA VAL A 222 11.80 1.24 -19.17
C VAL A 222 13.15 1.79 -19.63
N ASP A 223 14.25 1.07 -19.38
CA ASP A 223 15.57 1.46 -19.87
C ASP A 223 15.59 1.54 -21.41
N TRP A 224 14.95 0.57 -22.06
CA TRP A 224 14.78 0.61 -23.51
C TRP A 224 13.94 1.82 -23.94
N ALA A 225 12.83 2.11 -23.26
CA ALA A 225 11.95 3.24 -23.56
C ALA A 225 12.70 4.58 -23.45
N ILE A 226 13.49 4.77 -22.39
CA ILE A 226 14.32 5.98 -22.19
C ILE A 226 15.29 6.18 -23.37
N ASN A 227 15.95 5.10 -23.79
CA ASN A 227 16.92 5.15 -24.89
C ASN A 227 16.27 5.33 -26.28
N ASN A 228 14.97 5.11 -26.42
CA ASN A 228 14.24 5.16 -27.66
C ASN A 228 13.11 6.22 -27.70
N LYS A 229 13.02 7.11 -26.71
CA LYS A 229 11.89 8.05 -26.57
C LYS A 229 11.76 9.03 -27.76
N ASP A 230 12.86 9.36 -28.43
CA ASP A 230 12.89 10.28 -29.53
C ASP A 230 12.82 9.58 -30.91
N VAL A 231 12.73 8.25 -30.95
CA VAL A 231 12.59 7.47 -32.16
C VAL A 231 11.19 7.67 -32.77
N ASN A 232 11.14 7.98 -34.06
CA ASN A 232 9.88 8.04 -34.78
C ASN A 232 9.44 6.64 -35.21
N PHE A 233 8.41 6.12 -34.58
CA PHE A 233 7.84 4.80 -34.87
C PHE A 233 6.77 4.79 -35.94
N SER A 234 6.40 5.93 -36.53
CA SER A 234 5.31 6.03 -37.52
C SER A 234 5.54 5.23 -38.81
N GLY A 235 6.79 4.80 -39.09
CA GLY A 235 7.12 3.92 -40.21
C GLY A 235 7.52 2.50 -39.82
N ILE A 236 7.58 2.20 -38.57
CA ILE A 236 7.97 0.88 -38.01
C ILE A 236 6.68 0.18 -37.56
N SER A 237 5.90 -0.35 -38.49
CA SER A 237 4.69 -1.08 -38.11
C SER A 237 5.07 -2.43 -37.54
N LEU A 238 4.46 -2.77 -36.43
CA LEU A 238 4.15 -4.18 -36.08
C LEU A 238 3.36 -4.69 -37.29
N LYS A 239 3.73 -5.81 -37.87
CA LYS A 239 3.21 -6.33 -39.17
C LYS A 239 1.69 -6.34 -39.28
N GLU A 240 0.99 -6.36 -38.16
CA GLU A 240 -0.46 -6.25 -38.00
C GLU A 240 -0.79 -5.30 -36.84
N PRO A 241 -1.94 -4.63 -36.84
CA PRO A 241 -2.39 -3.87 -35.68
C PRO A 241 -2.49 -4.78 -34.48
N VAL A 242 -1.69 -4.51 -33.44
CA VAL A 242 -1.72 -5.30 -32.21
C VAL A 242 -2.82 -4.79 -31.32
N ILE A 243 -3.69 -5.70 -30.90
CA ILE A 243 -4.72 -5.44 -29.87
C ILE A 243 -4.20 -5.93 -28.54
N VAL A 244 -4.20 -5.07 -27.54
CA VAL A 244 -3.87 -5.40 -26.16
C VAL A 244 -5.10 -5.20 -25.29
N ARG A 245 -5.56 -6.26 -24.62
CA ARG A 245 -6.67 -6.21 -23.66
C ARG A 245 -6.15 -5.66 -22.35
N TYR A 246 -6.49 -4.40 -22.08
CA TYR A 246 -5.97 -3.66 -20.92
C TYR A 246 -6.96 -3.62 -19.76
N GLY A 247 -6.52 -4.07 -18.57
CA GLY A 247 -7.27 -3.99 -17.32
C GLY A 247 -6.84 -2.77 -16.48
N TYR A 248 -7.82 -2.10 -15.85
CA TYR A 248 -7.55 -0.99 -14.94
C TYR A 248 -8.65 -0.85 -13.88
N LEU A 249 -8.36 -0.13 -12.80
CA LEU A 249 -9.29 0.09 -11.70
C LEU A 249 -10.14 1.35 -11.91
N ILE A 250 -11.39 1.30 -11.46
CA ILE A 250 -12.29 2.44 -11.56
C ILE A 250 -11.84 3.58 -10.64
N ASN A 251 -11.83 4.80 -11.17
CA ASN A 251 -11.58 6.04 -10.41
C ASN A 251 -10.28 5.99 -9.58
N ASP A 252 -9.25 5.29 -10.05
CA ASP A 252 -7.94 5.24 -9.39
C ASP A 252 -6.96 6.18 -10.10
N ILE A 253 -6.74 7.38 -9.53
CA ILE A 253 -5.83 8.38 -10.10
C ILE A 253 -4.38 7.89 -10.20
N HIS A 254 -4.01 6.86 -9.45
CA HIS A 254 -2.69 6.24 -9.59
C HIS A 254 -2.45 5.66 -10.99
N GLU A 255 -3.53 5.32 -11.70
CA GLU A 255 -3.49 4.76 -13.06
C GLU A 255 -3.71 5.82 -14.16
N LEU A 256 -3.71 7.09 -13.78
CA LEU A 256 -3.85 8.21 -14.74
C LEU A 256 -2.85 8.16 -15.91
N PRO A 257 -1.58 7.70 -15.77
CA PRO A 257 -0.68 7.58 -16.90
C PRO A 257 -1.21 6.68 -18.01
N PHE A 258 -1.87 5.57 -17.69
CA PHE A 258 -2.55 4.75 -18.70
C PHE A 258 -3.61 5.56 -19.45
N TYR A 259 -4.50 6.22 -18.71
CA TYR A 259 -5.61 6.98 -19.30
C TYR A 259 -5.10 8.13 -20.20
N VAL A 260 -4.13 8.89 -19.72
CA VAL A 260 -3.50 9.97 -20.51
C VAL A 260 -2.86 9.42 -21.79
N GLY A 261 -2.08 8.34 -21.68
CA GLY A 261 -1.45 7.72 -22.86
C GLY A 261 -2.46 7.23 -23.89
N TRP A 262 -3.59 6.72 -23.40
CA TRP A 262 -4.69 6.28 -24.27
C TRP A 262 -5.40 7.46 -24.94
N GLN A 263 -5.77 8.50 -24.21
CA GLN A 263 -6.44 9.69 -24.73
C GLN A 263 -5.55 10.52 -25.66
N LYS A 264 -4.27 10.61 -25.37
CA LYS A 264 -3.27 11.31 -26.21
C LYS A 264 -2.83 10.48 -27.42
N GLY A 265 -3.28 9.23 -27.53
CA GLY A 265 -2.97 8.34 -28.66
C GLY A 265 -1.56 7.75 -28.63
N TYR A 266 -0.81 7.82 -27.53
CA TYR A 266 0.57 7.35 -27.46
C TYR A 266 0.71 5.86 -27.77
N TYR A 267 -0.24 5.02 -27.33
CA TYR A 267 -0.28 3.60 -27.68
C TYR A 267 -0.50 3.39 -29.17
N LYS A 268 -1.48 4.12 -29.75
CA LYS A 268 -1.81 4.03 -31.17
C LYS A 268 -0.64 4.46 -32.08
N ASP A 269 0.06 5.53 -31.72
CA ASP A 269 1.23 6.02 -32.44
C ASP A 269 2.39 5.01 -32.44
N LEU A 270 2.40 4.12 -31.47
CA LEU A 270 3.35 3.01 -31.34
C LEU A 270 2.82 1.69 -31.93
N GLY A 271 1.69 1.71 -32.67
CA GLY A 271 1.12 0.55 -33.34
C GLY A 271 0.32 -0.38 -32.41
N ILE A 272 -0.10 0.10 -31.23
CA ILE A 272 -0.86 -0.68 -30.24
C ILE A 272 -2.29 -0.13 -30.15
N ASN A 273 -3.29 -0.97 -30.38
CA ASN A 273 -4.69 -0.67 -30.14
C ASN A 273 -5.08 -1.19 -28.75
N ILE A 274 -5.39 -0.29 -27.85
CA ILE A 274 -5.93 -0.66 -26.53
C ILE A 274 -7.39 -1.09 -26.69
N SER A 275 -7.68 -2.31 -26.26
CA SER A 275 -9.03 -2.83 -26.02
C SER A 275 -9.24 -2.94 -24.51
N VAL A 276 -10.28 -2.32 -23.99
CA VAL A 276 -10.62 -2.47 -22.58
C VAL A 276 -10.95 -3.94 -22.29
N ALA A 277 -10.27 -4.53 -21.31
CA ALA A 277 -10.51 -5.92 -20.93
C ALA A 277 -11.93 -6.12 -20.42
N GLU A 278 -12.46 -7.33 -20.61
CA GLU A 278 -13.80 -7.69 -20.13
C GLU A 278 -13.91 -7.44 -18.62
N GLY A 279 -14.96 -6.74 -18.20
CA GLY A 279 -15.22 -6.35 -16.83
C GLY A 279 -14.50 -5.09 -16.35
N ALA A 280 -13.56 -4.55 -17.11
CA ALA A 280 -12.92 -3.27 -16.76
C ALA A 280 -13.81 -2.06 -17.14
N PRO A 281 -13.72 -0.92 -16.40
CA PRO A 281 -12.93 -0.72 -15.21
C PRO A 281 -13.41 -1.52 -14.00
N PHE A 282 -12.49 -2.14 -13.28
CA PHE A 282 -12.82 -3.02 -12.17
C PHE A 282 -13.18 -2.23 -10.90
N GLN A 283 -14.28 -2.61 -10.25
CA GLN A 283 -14.82 -1.86 -9.10
C GLN A 283 -14.33 -2.38 -7.74
N ASN A 284 -14.06 -3.68 -7.64
CA ASN A 284 -13.64 -4.32 -6.39
C ASN A 284 -12.12 -4.42 -6.24
N GLY A 285 -11.41 -3.51 -6.90
CA GLY A 285 -9.98 -3.36 -6.83
C GLY A 285 -9.23 -4.49 -7.53
N ALA A 286 -7.97 -4.64 -7.18
CA ALA A 286 -7.04 -5.57 -7.81
C ALA A 286 -7.46 -7.04 -7.78
N PHE A 287 -8.44 -7.40 -6.95
CA PHE A 287 -8.92 -8.78 -6.83
C PHE A 287 -9.60 -9.29 -8.11
N GLU A 288 -10.35 -8.41 -8.78
CA GLU A 288 -11.00 -8.74 -10.07
C GLU A 288 -9.96 -8.83 -11.18
N MET A 289 -8.96 -7.95 -11.18
CA MET A 289 -7.85 -8.03 -12.13
C MET A 289 -7.05 -9.32 -11.99
N GLN A 290 -6.79 -9.77 -10.76
CA GLN A 290 -6.14 -11.05 -10.52
C GLN A 290 -6.92 -12.21 -11.16
N LYS A 291 -8.24 -12.20 -11.08
CA LYS A 291 -9.09 -13.19 -11.77
C LYS A 291 -8.98 -13.07 -13.29
N GLY A 292 -8.90 -11.86 -13.81
CA GLY A 292 -8.77 -11.60 -15.25
C GLY A 292 -7.45 -12.13 -15.81
N PHE A 293 -6.33 -11.92 -15.12
CA PHE A 293 -5.05 -12.52 -15.49
C PHE A 293 -5.12 -14.06 -15.48
N LYS A 294 -5.64 -14.64 -14.40
CA LYS A 294 -5.78 -16.10 -14.29
C LYS A 294 -6.72 -16.70 -15.37
N ALA A 295 -7.70 -15.95 -15.82
CA ALA A 295 -8.65 -16.38 -16.84
C ALA A 295 -8.20 -16.03 -18.28
N ASN A 296 -6.99 -15.45 -18.46
CA ASN A 296 -6.50 -14.98 -19.76
C ASN A 296 -7.44 -13.97 -20.45
N THR A 297 -8.12 -13.11 -19.68
CA THR A 297 -8.97 -12.03 -20.21
C THR A 297 -8.29 -10.68 -20.20
N ILE A 298 -7.13 -10.56 -19.53
CA ILE A 298 -6.27 -9.38 -19.47
C ILE A 298 -4.89 -9.76 -20.00
N ASP A 299 -4.36 -8.99 -20.95
CA ASP A 299 -3.00 -9.15 -21.47
C ASP A 299 -2.01 -8.29 -20.67
N VAL A 300 -2.38 -7.02 -20.47
CA VAL A 300 -1.63 -6.02 -19.71
C VAL A 300 -2.60 -5.24 -18.85
N GLY A 301 -2.17 -4.76 -17.70
CA GLY A 301 -3.04 -3.94 -16.87
C GLY A 301 -2.28 -3.20 -15.78
N SER A 302 -2.96 -2.24 -15.17
CA SER A 302 -2.43 -1.46 -14.06
C SER A 302 -3.12 -1.80 -12.76
N LEU A 303 -2.34 -1.99 -11.71
CA LEU A 303 -2.83 -2.28 -10.36
C LEU A 303 -1.73 -2.09 -9.32
N GLY A 304 -2.11 -2.09 -8.05
CA GLY A 304 -1.17 -1.98 -6.95
C GLY A 304 -0.14 -3.13 -6.90
N ILE A 305 1.10 -2.84 -6.55
CA ILE A 305 2.19 -3.84 -6.48
C ILE A 305 1.92 -4.96 -5.45
N PRO A 306 1.39 -4.73 -4.21
CA PRO A 306 1.08 -5.80 -3.29
C PRO A 306 0.08 -6.83 -3.82
N PRO A 307 -1.03 -6.45 -4.47
CA PRO A 307 -1.88 -7.41 -5.16
C PRO A 307 -1.15 -8.26 -6.22
N VAL A 308 -0.25 -7.68 -7.01
CA VAL A 308 0.57 -8.41 -7.99
C VAL A 308 1.47 -9.43 -7.30
N ILE A 309 2.16 -9.00 -6.25
CA ILE A 309 3.02 -9.86 -5.40
C ILE A 309 2.23 -11.07 -4.87
N ILE A 310 1.07 -10.82 -4.27
CA ILE A 310 0.23 -11.87 -3.68
C ILE A 310 -0.29 -12.82 -4.78
N HIS A 311 -0.74 -12.27 -5.91
CA HIS A 311 -1.28 -13.04 -7.02
C HIS A 311 -0.23 -13.99 -7.60
N ARG A 312 0.98 -13.50 -7.88
CA ARG A 312 2.06 -14.30 -8.46
C ARG A 312 2.43 -15.52 -7.61
N ILE A 313 2.32 -15.41 -6.28
CA ILE A 313 2.58 -16.54 -5.38
C ILE A 313 1.34 -17.43 -5.24
N ASN A 314 0.19 -16.86 -4.86
CA ASN A 314 -0.95 -17.64 -4.42
C ASN A 314 -1.71 -18.31 -5.57
N SER A 315 -1.68 -17.74 -6.78
CA SER A 315 -2.44 -18.20 -7.94
C SER A 315 -1.68 -19.15 -8.86
N ASN A 316 -0.36 -19.18 -8.78
CA ASN A 316 0.47 -20.03 -9.65
C ASN A 316 0.55 -21.48 -9.19
N ASP A 317 0.64 -22.38 -10.14
CA ASP A 317 1.08 -23.75 -9.94
C ASP A 317 2.53 -23.89 -10.42
N PHE A 318 3.47 -23.68 -9.50
CA PHE A 318 4.90 -23.72 -9.81
C PHE A 318 5.41 -25.08 -10.28
N SER A 319 4.63 -26.16 -10.08
CA SER A 319 4.97 -27.50 -10.56
C SER A 319 4.69 -27.68 -12.05
N ASN A 320 3.74 -26.88 -12.60
CA ASN A 320 3.28 -26.98 -13.99
C ASN A 320 3.68 -25.77 -14.86
N ASP A 321 4.55 -24.88 -14.34
CA ASP A 321 4.92 -23.61 -15.00
C ASP A 321 3.67 -22.79 -15.42
N ASP A 322 2.71 -22.75 -14.51
CA ASP A 322 1.41 -22.05 -14.71
C ASP A 322 1.58 -20.55 -14.87
N ALA A 323 0.53 -19.91 -15.35
CA ALA A 323 0.50 -18.48 -15.68
C ALA A 323 1.01 -17.59 -14.54
N ARG A 324 1.92 -16.70 -14.87
CA ARG A 324 2.50 -15.75 -13.95
C ARG A 324 2.27 -14.33 -14.44
N VAL A 325 2.42 -13.39 -13.52
CA VAL A 325 2.32 -11.97 -13.80
C VAL A 325 3.70 -11.33 -13.60
N GLY A 326 4.19 -10.62 -14.60
CA GLY A 326 5.41 -9.83 -14.54
C GLY A 326 5.12 -8.33 -14.53
N VAL A 327 6.07 -7.50 -14.11
CA VAL A 327 5.97 -6.04 -14.04
C VAL A 327 6.99 -5.41 -14.98
N ILE A 328 6.53 -4.51 -15.85
CA ILE A 328 7.37 -3.83 -16.87
C ILE A 328 7.65 -2.36 -16.59
N ALA A 329 6.80 -1.69 -15.80
CA ALA A 329 6.94 -0.27 -15.50
C ALA A 329 6.25 0.09 -14.18
N GLY A 330 6.68 1.19 -13.54
CA GLY A 330 5.94 1.88 -12.50
C GLY A 330 4.83 2.76 -13.09
N MET A 331 3.88 3.15 -12.25
CA MET A 331 2.88 4.17 -12.54
C MET A 331 2.99 5.33 -11.56
N ASN A 332 3.05 5.02 -10.29
CA ASN A 332 3.23 6.02 -9.23
C ASN A 332 3.90 5.43 -7.99
N ASN A 333 4.49 6.32 -7.21
CA ASN A 333 4.78 6.14 -5.81
C ASN A 333 3.75 6.91 -4.98
N GLU A 334 3.56 6.51 -3.72
CA GLU A 334 2.73 7.23 -2.74
C GLU A 334 1.25 7.39 -3.19
N GLY A 335 0.61 8.52 -2.84
CA GLY A 335 -0.75 8.85 -3.31
C GLY A 335 -1.89 8.25 -2.49
N SER A 336 -1.62 7.70 -1.31
CA SER A 336 -2.66 7.28 -0.37
C SER A 336 -2.66 8.18 0.86
N VAL A 337 -3.84 8.37 1.46
CA VAL A 337 -4.01 9.29 2.58
C VAL A 337 -4.88 8.66 3.66
N ILE A 338 -4.49 8.87 4.92
CA ILE A 338 -5.37 8.66 6.07
C ILE A 338 -6.17 9.94 6.26
N VAL A 339 -7.46 9.88 5.99
CA VAL A 339 -8.42 10.98 6.20
C VAL A 339 -9.20 10.71 7.46
N VAL A 340 -9.44 11.76 8.26
CA VAL A 340 -10.14 11.65 9.54
C VAL A 340 -11.15 12.78 9.74
N THR A 341 -12.11 12.57 10.64
CA THR A 341 -13.03 13.63 11.09
C THR A 341 -12.28 14.76 11.81
N GLY A 342 -12.86 15.95 11.84
CA GLY A 342 -12.17 17.18 12.28
C GLY A 342 -11.60 17.19 13.69
N ASN A 343 -12.14 16.36 14.60
CA ASN A 343 -11.70 16.26 16.00
C ASN A 343 -10.53 15.28 16.23
N ILE A 344 -10.14 14.50 15.22
CA ILE A 344 -8.99 13.59 15.28
C ILE A 344 -7.72 14.37 14.90
N THR A 345 -6.66 14.26 15.69
CA THR A 345 -5.40 15.00 15.49
C THR A 345 -4.18 14.10 15.40
N SER A 346 -4.32 12.84 15.82
CA SER A 346 -3.27 11.83 15.81
C SER A 346 -3.84 10.43 15.54
N LEU A 347 -2.99 9.46 15.17
CA LEU A 347 -3.41 8.06 15.05
C LEU A 347 -3.91 7.49 16.39
N LYS A 348 -3.39 7.98 17.52
CA LYS A 348 -3.82 7.53 18.86
C LYS A 348 -5.28 7.88 19.15
N ASP A 349 -5.79 8.97 18.56
CA ASP A 349 -7.19 9.37 18.70
C ASP A 349 -8.15 8.40 17.98
N LEU A 350 -7.63 7.51 17.13
CA LEU A 350 -8.38 6.45 16.47
C LEU A 350 -8.55 5.19 17.34
N SER A 351 -7.92 5.13 18.52
CA SER A 351 -8.07 4.00 19.45
C SER A 351 -9.56 3.73 19.75
N GLY A 352 -10.00 2.48 19.58
CA GLY A 352 -11.37 2.03 19.77
C GLY A 352 -12.38 2.51 18.72
N LYS A 353 -11.90 3.18 17.64
CA LYS A 353 -12.77 3.71 16.57
C LYS A 353 -12.72 2.82 15.34
N THR A 354 -13.74 3.00 14.49
CA THR A 354 -13.81 2.33 13.18
C THR A 354 -13.15 3.20 12.10
N VAL A 355 -12.30 2.55 11.30
CA VAL A 355 -11.58 3.14 10.17
C VAL A 355 -11.85 2.31 8.92
N GLY A 356 -12.22 2.96 7.81
CA GLY A 356 -12.42 2.31 6.51
C GLY A 356 -11.09 2.01 5.82
N TYR A 357 -11.02 0.89 5.09
CA TYR A 357 -9.90 0.55 4.20
C TYR A 357 -10.37 -0.32 3.03
N PRO A 358 -9.63 -0.39 1.88
CA PRO A 358 -10.11 -1.08 0.68
C PRO A 358 -10.10 -2.61 0.78
N GLY A 359 -9.37 -3.18 1.74
CA GLY A 359 -9.37 -4.61 2.01
C GLY A 359 -7.98 -5.21 2.24
N PRO A 360 -7.93 -6.50 2.64
CA PRO A 360 -6.68 -7.19 2.94
C PRO A 360 -5.76 -7.26 1.71
N GLY A 361 -4.45 -7.12 1.94
CA GLY A 361 -3.45 -7.25 0.88
C GLY A 361 -3.32 -6.04 -0.05
N THR A 362 -4.05 -4.94 0.20
CA THR A 362 -3.87 -3.67 -0.51
C THR A 362 -2.70 -2.88 0.07
N ILE A 363 -2.20 -1.92 -0.71
CA ILE A 363 -1.17 -0.96 -0.27
C ILE A 363 -1.60 -0.27 1.02
N GLN A 364 -2.84 0.23 1.04
CA GLN A 364 -3.44 0.94 2.16
C GLN A 364 -3.51 0.09 3.42
N HIS A 365 -3.78 -1.21 3.27
CA HIS A 365 -3.76 -2.16 4.39
C HIS A 365 -2.36 -2.22 5.03
N VAL A 366 -1.33 -2.49 4.22
CA VAL A 366 0.06 -2.59 4.70
C VAL A 366 0.51 -1.27 5.33
N LEU A 367 0.26 -0.14 4.68
CA LEU A 367 0.65 1.18 5.17
C LEU A 367 -0.05 1.56 6.48
N PHE A 368 -1.34 1.24 6.62
CA PHE A 368 -2.05 1.52 7.88
C PHE A 368 -1.48 0.70 9.03
N LEU A 369 -1.16 -0.58 8.80
CA LEU A 369 -0.53 -1.43 9.81
C LEU A 369 0.85 -0.91 10.21
N MET A 370 1.69 -0.50 9.25
CA MET A 370 2.99 0.12 9.53
C MET A 370 2.85 1.39 10.37
N ALA A 371 1.88 2.25 10.05
CA ALA A 371 1.62 3.47 10.80
C ALA A 371 1.13 3.19 12.23
N ALA A 372 0.22 2.22 12.37
CA ALA A 372 -0.31 1.80 13.68
C ALA A 372 0.78 1.18 14.55
N GLU A 373 1.60 0.30 14.00
CA GLU A 373 2.72 -0.35 14.69
C GLU A 373 3.74 0.67 15.22
N LYS A 374 4.10 1.66 14.40
CA LYS A 374 5.02 2.74 14.77
C LYS A 374 4.52 3.53 15.98
N GLU A 375 3.20 3.65 16.16
CA GLU A 375 2.57 4.34 17.29
C GLU A 375 2.21 3.39 18.46
N GLY A 376 2.53 2.11 18.35
CA GLY A 376 2.20 1.08 19.34
C GLY A 376 0.71 0.75 19.43
N LEU A 377 -0.05 1.00 18.36
CA LEU A 377 -1.48 0.76 18.28
C LEU A 377 -1.78 -0.65 17.78
N LYS A 378 -2.84 -1.25 18.32
CA LYS A 378 -3.36 -2.54 17.84
C LYS A 378 -4.47 -2.29 16.81
N VAL A 379 -4.58 -3.20 15.85
CA VAL A 379 -5.62 -3.22 14.83
C VAL A 379 -6.44 -4.50 14.96
N SER A 380 -7.74 -4.40 14.76
CA SER A 380 -8.69 -5.53 14.65
C SER A 380 -9.51 -5.42 13.37
N TYR A 381 -10.11 -6.53 12.92
CA TYR A 381 -10.88 -6.64 11.68
C TYR A 381 -12.30 -7.13 11.95
#